data_8040113ae9c0975cd157947fca598472
#
_entry.id   8040113ae9c0975cd157947fca598472
#
_cell.length_a   1.000
_cell.length_b   1.000
_cell.length_c   1.000
_cell.angle_alpha   90.00
_cell.angle_beta   90.00
_cell.angle_gamma   90.00
#
_symmetry.space_group_name_H-M   'P 1'
#
loop_
_entity.id
_entity.type
_entity.pdbx_description
1 polymer ?
#
loop_
_entity_poly.entity_id
_entity_poly.type
_entity_poly.pdbx_seq_one_letter_code
_entity_poly.pdbx_strand_id
1 'polypeptide(L)'
;MFKFSIFLYSIERIIYLKKREFLAINLPEKKKGLMVMKFGGSCLQDAPSFTQTKKIIENHLGEHKLIIVASAINGITDKLIKFYKTSSREDPENENIVNDIKNIHINLIDKLLSSNSREYQKSIKFLRKNIDELTQLGRVIQLIRPSPDIKDLMISYGEKLSTFILTQYLNSVGIESQFVSSTDLIITDDNFGNALPLLEDTENLTSKNLLPLLKSEPNLTICVTGFYASTKLDKKITTLGRGGTDLTAAILAYALRNSFNCRVIYWKDVKGLLNADPRVANKTSLLKQISYIEAKELAFFGTKILHPLCLDINEKGNIPSEIRSFNEPDSEEFTTITKEIIQDEKVIKAITSIYKLSMVTIIGDTMVPLPGTASKLFSLLGDNNVNLVFISQSSSENNITFGIDFEDSKKVSFL
;
A
#
# COMPACT_ATOMS: atom_id res chain seq x y z
N MET A 1 46.88 27.48 -0.60
CA MET A 1 46.87 28.12 -1.91
C MET A 1 46.45 27.07 -2.95
N PHE A 2 45.15 26.89 -3.13
CA PHE A 2 44.58 25.93 -4.10
C PHE A 2 44.07 26.71 -5.31
N LYS A 3 44.63 26.41 -6.48
CA LYS A 3 44.19 26.95 -7.77
C LYS A 3 42.99 26.14 -8.28
N PHE A 4 41.84 26.79 -8.43
CA PHE A 4 40.73 26.27 -9.21
C PHE A 4 40.94 26.62 -10.68
N SER A 5 41.02 25.63 -11.56
CA SER A 5 41.00 25.82 -13.02
C SER A 5 39.57 25.60 -13.50
N ILE A 6 38.94 26.67 -13.97
CA ILE A 6 37.66 26.65 -14.65
C ILE A 6 37.93 26.35 -16.12
N PHE A 7 37.43 25.24 -16.65
CA PHE A 7 37.39 24.95 -18.08
C PHE A 7 36.08 25.46 -18.68
N LEU A 8 36.15 26.58 -19.36
CA LEU A 8 35.12 27.05 -20.28
C LEU A 8 35.36 26.37 -21.63
N TYR A 9 34.48 25.45 -22.03
CA TYR A 9 34.40 24.99 -23.42
C TYR A 9 33.36 25.83 -24.15
N SER A 10 33.86 26.60 -25.11
CA SER A 10 33.07 27.39 -26.07
C SER A 10 32.31 26.49 -27.02
N ILE A 11 31.01 26.78 -27.15
CA ILE A 11 30.11 26.24 -28.15
C ILE A 11 30.38 26.98 -29.48
N GLU A 12 31.21 26.41 -30.34
CA GLU A 12 31.23 26.74 -31.78
C GLU A 12 31.87 25.59 -32.54
N ARG A 13 31.06 24.66 -33.03
CA ARG A 13 31.28 23.84 -34.23
C ARG A 13 30.22 22.77 -34.38
N ILE A 14 29.05 23.17 -34.80
CA ILE A 14 28.08 22.24 -35.39
C ILE A 14 27.51 22.97 -36.60
N ILE A 15 28.03 22.74 -37.77
CA ILE A 15 27.34 22.74 -39.07
C ILE A 15 28.34 22.16 -40.09
N TYR A 16 28.25 20.85 -40.31
CA TYR A 16 28.51 20.18 -41.58
C TYR A 16 27.97 18.76 -41.50
N LEU A 17 26.68 18.61 -41.75
CA LEU A 17 26.09 17.30 -42.03
C LEU A 17 25.73 17.25 -43.51
N LYS A 18 26.54 16.52 -44.25
CA LYS A 18 26.16 15.98 -45.55
C LYS A 18 24.99 15.04 -45.40
N LYS A 19 23.96 15.31 -46.22
CA LYS A 19 22.90 14.34 -46.56
C LYS A 19 23.48 12.98 -46.85
N ARG A 20 23.06 11.93 -46.12
CA ARG A 20 22.67 10.63 -46.65
C ARG A 20 22.40 9.65 -45.47
N GLU A 21 21.29 8.90 -45.67
CA GLU A 21 20.80 7.80 -44.86
C GLU A 21 20.01 8.18 -43.62
N PHE A 22 18.70 8.36 -43.82
CA PHE A 22 17.69 8.13 -42.82
C PHE A 22 17.78 6.66 -42.37
N LEU A 23 18.65 6.37 -41.41
CA LEU A 23 18.40 5.29 -40.48
C LEU A 23 17.15 5.72 -39.69
N ALA A 24 16.06 5.05 -39.90
CA ALA A 24 14.89 5.15 -39.05
C ALA A 24 15.37 4.85 -37.62
N ILE A 25 15.69 5.90 -36.89
CA ILE A 25 15.82 5.81 -35.44
C ILE A 25 14.40 5.41 -35.01
N ASN A 26 14.21 4.14 -34.66
CA ASN A 26 13.05 3.72 -33.93
C ASN A 26 13.03 4.54 -32.63
N LEU A 27 12.34 5.68 -32.66
CA LEU A 27 11.97 6.39 -31.45
C LEU A 27 11.27 5.36 -30.58
N PRO A 28 11.69 5.17 -29.33
CA PRO A 28 11.02 4.20 -28.47
C PRO A 28 9.54 4.53 -28.49
N GLU A 29 8.70 3.55 -28.86
CA GLU A 29 7.24 3.70 -28.86
C GLU A 29 6.85 4.35 -27.54
N LYS A 30 6.13 5.47 -27.60
CA LYS A 30 5.68 6.19 -26.40
C LYS A 30 4.84 5.20 -25.58
N LYS A 31 5.36 4.77 -24.44
CA LYS A 31 4.69 3.80 -23.57
C LYS A 31 3.27 4.28 -23.30
N LYS A 32 2.28 3.40 -23.47
CA LYS A 32 0.90 3.69 -23.13
C LYS A 32 0.78 3.97 -21.63
N GLY A 33 -0.12 4.85 -21.25
CA GLY A 33 -0.37 5.16 -19.84
C GLY A 33 -1.05 3.99 -19.13
N LEU A 34 -0.60 3.68 -17.93
CA LEU A 34 -1.25 2.74 -17.00
C LEU A 34 -1.50 3.43 -15.67
N MET A 35 -2.74 3.42 -15.24
CA MET A 35 -3.14 3.98 -13.96
C MET A 35 -3.54 2.87 -13.01
N VAL A 36 -2.87 2.81 -11.86
CA VAL A 36 -3.23 1.90 -10.78
C VAL A 36 -3.97 2.71 -9.73
N MET A 37 -5.24 2.42 -9.53
CA MET A 37 -6.09 3.10 -8.55
C MET A 37 -6.31 2.21 -7.33
N LYS A 38 -6.01 2.73 -6.15
CA LYS A 38 -6.26 2.01 -4.90
C LYS A 38 -7.47 2.59 -4.18
N PHE A 39 -8.40 1.73 -3.82
CA PHE A 39 -9.56 2.04 -2.99
C PHE A 39 -9.44 1.34 -1.63
N GLY A 40 -9.40 2.13 -0.54
CA GLY A 40 -9.32 1.61 0.83
C GLY A 40 -10.67 1.15 1.37
N GLY A 41 -10.67 0.57 2.57
CA GLY A 41 -11.90 0.16 3.24
C GLY A 41 -12.90 1.30 3.45
N SER A 42 -12.43 2.52 3.69
CA SER A 42 -13.28 3.72 3.78
C SER A 42 -13.95 4.09 2.44
N CYS A 43 -13.38 3.66 1.31
CA CYS A 43 -13.96 3.83 -0.02
C CYS A 43 -14.89 2.68 -0.43
N LEU A 44 -14.96 1.62 0.38
CA LEU A 44 -15.70 0.37 0.10
C LEU A 44 -16.53 -0.03 1.32
N GLN A 45 -17.35 0.89 1.85
CA GLN A 45 -18.13 0.67 3.08
C GLN A 45 -19.50 0.06 2.78
N ASP A 46 -20.17 0.57 1.75
CA ASP A 46 -21.56 0.32 1.43
C ASP A 46 -21.85 0.53 -0.07
N ALA A 47 -23.09 0.34 -0.50
CA ALA A 47 -23.50 0.50 -1.88
C ALA A 47 -23.27 1.94 -2.43
N PRO A 48 -23.54 3.02 -1.71
CA PRO A 48 -23.16 4.38 -2.14
C PRO A 48 -21.67 4.52 -2.42
N SER A 49 -20.79 3.98 -1.56
CA SER A 49 -19.33 4.02 -1.74
C SER A 49 -18.89 3.22 -2.98
N PHE A 50 -19.48 2.07 -3.24
CA PHE A 50 -19.24 1.30 -4.48
C PHE A 50 -19.71 2.07 -5.72
N THR A 51 -20.84 2.77 -5.64
CA THR A 51 -21.34 3.63 -6.73
C THR A 51 -20.39 4.80 -6.99
N GLN A 52 -19.85 5.41 -5.95
CA GLN A 52 -18.84 6.46 -6.07
C GLN A 52 -17.53 5.91 -6.67
N THR A 53 -17.08 4.73 -6.23
CA THR A 53 -15.92 4.02 -6.81
C THR A 53 -16.14 3.79 -8.31
N LYS A 54 -17.32 3.30 -8.72
CA LYS A 54 -17.69 3.13 -10.13
C LYS A 54 -17.60 4.45 -10.90
N LYS A 55 -18.17 5.54 -10.38
CA LYS A 55 -18.12 6.86 -11.03
C LYS A 55 -16.68 7.35 -11.22
N ILE A 56 -15.82 7.17 -10.22
CA ILE A 56 -14.39 7.50 -10.32
C ILE A 56 -13.71 6.69 -11.43
N ILE A 57 -13.95 5.37 -11.49
CA ILE A 57 -13.38 4.50 -12.52
C ILE A 57 -13.87 4.94 -13.91
N GLU A 58 -15.17 5.19 -14.06
CA GLU A 58 -15.80 5.62 -15.29
C GLU A 58 -15.18 6.89 -15.87
N ASN A 59 -14.86 7.87 -15.03
CA ASN A 59 -14.23 9.14 -15.41
C ASN A 59 -12.81 8.97 -16.00
N HIS A 60 -12.18 7.81 -15.81
CA HIS A 60 -10.82 7.53 -16.29
C HIS A 60 -10.77 6.45 -17.39
N LEU A 61 -11.94 5.96 -17.83
CA LEU A 61 -12.01 4.98 -18.94
C LEU A 61 -11.57 5.64 -20.26
N GLY A 62 -10.87 4.86 -21.07
CA GLY A 62 -10.46 5.27 -22.43
C GLY A 62 -9.16 6.07 -22.51
N GLU A 63 -8.78 6.80 -21.47
CA GLU A 63 -7.53 7.58 -21.46
C GLU A 63 -6.31 6.73 -21.12
N HIS A 64 -6.48 5.82 -20.16
CA HIS A 64 -5.42 4.96 -19.64
C HIS A 64 -5.92 3.52 -19.48
N LYS A 65 -4.98 2.58 -19.45
CA LYS A 65 -5.26 1.26 -18.93
C LYS A 65 -5.45 1.34 -17.41
N LEU A 66 -6.44 0.61 -16.90
CA LEU A 66 -6.80 0.69 -15.48
C LEU A 66 -6.55 -0.63 -14.75
N ILE A 67 -5.87 -0.53 -13.61
CA ILE A 67 -5.81 -1.57 -12.59
C ILE A 67 -6.43 -0.98 -11.31
N ILE A 68 -7.43 -1.64 -10.79
CA ILE A 68 -8.13 -1.26 -9.57
C ILE A 68 -7.69 -2.19 -8.44
N VAL A 69 -7.11 -1.66 -7.39
CA VAL A 69 -6.72 -2.42 -6.20
C VAL A 69 -7.72 -2.11 -5.09
N ALA A 70 -8.47 -3.13 -4.69
CA ALA A 70 -9.55 -3.00 -3.72
C ALA A 70 -9.17 -3.63 -2.37
N SER A 71 -9.56 -2.95 -1.30
CA SER A 71 -9.46 -3.43 0.08
C SER A 71 -10.72 -4.21 0.47
N ALA A 72 -10.70 -4.86 1.63
CA ALA A 72 -11.90 -5.40 2.26
C ALA A 72 -12.94 -4.29 2.51
N ILE A 73 -14.22 -4.67 2.60
CA ILE A 73 -15.27 -3.79 3.13
C ILE A 73 -14.87 -3.35 4.54
N ASN A 74 -15.14 -2.09 4.86
CA ASN A 74 -14.78 -1.52 6.17
C ASN A 74 -15.27 -2.40 7.33
N GLY A 75 -14.38 -2.70 8.29
CA GLY A 75 -14.64 -3.52 9.47
C GLY A 75 -14.64 -5.05 9.24
N ILE A 76 -14.58 -5.52 7.98
CA ILE A 76 -14.54 -6.98 7.71
C ILE A 76 -13.23 -7.61 8.16
N THR A 77 -12.10 -6.93 7.95
CA THR A 77 -10.78 -7.42 8.40
C THR A 77 -10.75 -7.64 9.91
N ASP A 78 -11.32 -6.71 10.69
CA ASP A 78 -11.41 -6.85 12.16
C ASP A 78 -12.30 -8.02 12.58
N LYS A 79 -13.42 -8.23 11.87
CA LYS A 79 -14.29 -9.39 12.09
C LYS A 79 -13.57 -10.71 11.78
N LEU A 80 -12.78 -10.77 10.71
CA LEU A 80 -11.98 -11.95 10.35
C LEU A 80 -10.88 -12.23 11.39
N ILE A 81 -10.20 -11.19 11.88
CA ILE A 81 -9.22 -11.31 12.97
C ILE A 81 -9.90 -11.81 14.26
N LYS A 82 -11.08 -11.27 14.56
CA LYS A 82 -11.88 -11.74 15.71
C LYS A 82 -12.26 -13.20 15.53
N PHE A 83 -12.78 -13.59 14.37
CA PHE A 83 -13.15 -14.96 14.05
C PHE A 83 -11.96 -15.93 14.20
N TYR A 84 -10.77 -15.57 13.70
CA TYR A 84 -9.55 -16.36 13.90
C TYR A 84 -9.24 -16.59 15.39
N LYS A 85 -9.30 -15.53 16.21
CA LYS A 85 -9.00 -15.59 17.65
C LYS A 85 -10.03 -16.42 18.43
N THR A 86 -11.31 -16.27 18.10
CA THR A 86 -12.41 -16.98 18.81
C THR A 86 -12.51 -18.43 18.34
N SER A 87 -12.22 -18.74 17.09
CA SER A 87 -12.18 -20.13 16.58
C SER A 87 -11.20 -21.02 17.35
N SER A 88 -10.06 -20.47 17.78
CA SER A 88 -9.09 -21.23 18.58
C SER A 88 -9.57 -21.59 20.00
N ARG A 89 -10.68 -21.01 20.47
CA ARG A 89 -11.22 -21.15 21.83
C ARG A 89 -12.60 -21.82 21.86
N GLU A 90 -13.09 -22.32 20.72
CA GLU A 90 -14.46 -22.88 20.59
C GLU A 90 -15.57 -21.93 21.06
N ASP A 91 -15.37 -20.62 20.82
CA ASP A 91 -16.30 -19.59 21.28
C ASP A 91 -17.62 -19.68 20.48
N PRO A 92 -18.79 -19.75 21.15
CA PRO A 92 -20.09 -19.78 20.48
C PRO A 92 -20.39 -18.53 19.63
N GLU A 93 -19.60 -17.44 19.79
CA GLU A 93 -19.72 -16.23 18.98
C GLU A 93 -19.26 -16.45 17.53
N ASN A 94 -18.52 -17.53 17.24
CA ASN A 94 -17.97 -17.82 15.92
C ASN A 94 -19.02 -17.84 14.80
N GLU A 95 -20.13 -18.51 15.05
CA GLU A 95 -21.22 -18.61 14.07
C GLU A 95 -21.84 -17.24 13.79
N ASN A 96 -22.01 -16.42 14.82
CA ASN A 96 -22.54 -15.06 14.68
C ASN A 96 -21.59 -14.19 13.84
N ILE A 97 -20.26 -14.27 14.05
CA ILE A 97 -19.29 -13.49 13.30
C ILE A 97 -19.34 -13.85 11.80
N VAL A 98 -19.37 -15.14 11.47
CA VAL A 98 -19.44 -15.60 10.08
C VAL A 98 -20.77 -15.19 9.44
N ASN A 99 -21.88 -15.31 10.14
CA ASN A 99 -23.19 -14.86 9.67
C ASN A 99 -23.22 -13.35 9.45
N ASP A 100 -22.62 -12.55 10.31
CA ASP A 100 -22.49 -11.11 10.14
C ASP A 100 -21.71 -10.78 8.86
N ILE A 101 -20.53 -11.40 8.65
CA ILE A 101 -19.73 -11.23 7.44
C ILE A 101 -20.56 -11.57 6.21
N LYS A 102 -21.26 -12.71 6.22
CA LYS A 102 -22.15 -13.15 5.14
C LYS A 102 -23.25 -12.13 4.86
N ASN A 103 -23.95 -11.66 5.89
CA ASN A 103 -25.09 -10.75 5.76
C ASN A 103 -24.66 -9.37 5.24
N ILE A 104 -23.50 -8.85 5.67
CA ILE A 104 -22.95 -7.59 5.15
C ILE A 104 -22.74 -7.69 3.63
N HIS A 105 -22.16 -8.80 3.16
CA HIS A 105 -21.90 -8.98 1.73
C HIS A 105 -23.19 -9.26 0.94
N ILE A 106 -24.14 -10.03 1.49
CA ILE A 106 -25.47 -10.22 0.84
C ILE A 106 -26.18 -8.88 0.68
N ASN A 107 -26.28 -8.10 1.76
CA ASN A 107 -26.92 -6.78 1.71
C ASN A 107 -26.27 -5.84 0.70
N LEU A 108 -24.97 -5.92 0.52
CA LEU A 108 -24.25 -5.16 -0.50
C LEU A 108 -24.61 -5.63 -1.90
N ILE A 109 -24.57 -6.94 -2.15
CA ILE A 109 -24.93 -7.55 -3.45
C ILE A 109 -26.36 -7.19 -3.81
N ASP A 110 -27.31 -7.31 -2.89
CA ASP A 110 -28.74 -7.02 -3.12
C ASP A 110 -28.98 -5.55 -3.51
N LYS A 111 -28.17 -4.62 -2.97
CA LYS A 111 -28.28 -3.19 -3.28
C LYS A 111 -27.59 -2.79 -4.58
N LEU A 112 -26.58 -3.52 -5.00
CA LEU A 112 -25.76 -3.18 -6.18
C LEU A 112 -26.21 -3.88 -7.46
N LEU A 113 -26.75 -5.11 -7.34
CA LEU A 113 -27.00 -5.99 -8.47
C LEU A 113 -28.48 -6.37 -8.54
N SER A 114 -29.01 -6.40 -9.75
CA SER A 114 -30.37 -6.95 -9.96
C SER A 114 -30.40 -8.45 -9.70
N SER A 115 -31.35 -8.92 -8.89
CA SER A 115 -31.46 -10.33 -8.48
C SER A 115 -31.55 -11.33 -9.64
N ASN A 116 -32.04 -10.87 -10.79
CA ASN A 116 -32.17 -11.69 -12.00
C ASN A 116 -30.93 -11.64 -12.91
N SER A 117 -29.91 -10.82 -12.55
CA SER A 117 -28.70 -10.69 -13.36
C SER A 117 -27.74 -11.86 -13.19
N ARG A 118 -26.96 -12.13 -14.22
CA ARG A 118 -25.90 -13.12 -14.21
C ARG A 118 -24.84 -12.79 -13.15
N GLU A 119 -24.54 -11.50 -12.99
CA GLU A 119 -23.55 -10.95 -12.06
C GLU A 119 -24.00 -11.17 -10.61
N TYR A 120 -25.28 -11.02 -10.32
CA TYR A 120 -25.86 -11.35 -9.00
C TYR A 120 -25.67 -12.84 -8.69
N GLN A 121 -26.09 -13.72 -9.61
CA GLN A 121 -25.97 -15.17 -9.39
C GLN A 121 -24.51 -15.62 -9.18
N LYS A 122 -23.59 -15.04 -9.95
CA LYS A 122 -22.14 -15.28 -9.77
C LYS A 122 -21.67 -14.80 -8.39
N SER A 123 -22.10 -13.61 -7.96
CA SER A 123 -21.71 -13.03 -6.67
C SER A 123 -22.20 -13.85 -5.49
N ILE A 124 -23.46 -14.27 -5.50
CA ILE A 124 -24.05 -15.12 -4.46
C ILE A 124 -23.35 -16.50 -4.41
N LYS A 125 -23.12 -17.11 -5.56
CA LYS A 125 -22.41 -18.40 -5.63
C LYS A 125 -20.99 -18.28 -5.08
N PHE A 126 -20.26 -17.23 -5.46
CA PHE A 126 -18.90 -16.97 -4.98
C PHE A 126 -18.88 -16.71 -3.48
N LEU A 127 -19.80 -15.88 -2.99
CA LEU A 127 -19.93 -15.59 -1.57
C LEU A 127 -20.18 -16.87 -0.74
N ARG A 128 -21.20 -17.66 -1.14
CA ARG A 128 -21.53 -18.90 -0.41
C ARG A 128 -20.32 -19.83 -0.33
N LYS A 129 -19.66 -20.10 -1.46
CA LYS A 129 -18.46 -20.94 -1.49
C LYS A 129 -17.39 -20.44 -0.51
N ASN A 130 -17.07 -19.15 -0.52
CA ASN A 130 -16.03 -18.59 0.33
C ASN A 130 -16.40 -18.53 1.81
N ILE A 131 -17.70 -18.34 2.14
CA ILE A 131 -18.19 -18.41 3.51
C ILE A 131 -18.13 -19.85 4.04
N ASP A 132 -18.46 -20.85 3.20
CA ASP A 132 -18.35 -22.26 3.57
C ASP A 132 -16.87 -22.65 3.82
N GLU A 133 -15.96 -22.23 2.96
CA GLU A 133 -14.51 -22.42 3.15
C GLU A 133 -14.02 -21.76 4.46
N LEU A 134 -14.42 -20.51 4.71
CA LEU A 134 -14.06 -19.77 5.93
C LEU A 134 -14.58 -20.48 7.19
N THR A 135 -15.83 -20.99 7.15
CA THR A 135 -16.41 -21.76 8.24
C THR A 135 -15.63 -23.05 8.51
N GLN A 136 -15.22 -23.77 7.44
CA GLN A 136 -14.38 -24.96 7.58
C GLN A 136 -13.02 -24.64 8.18
N LEU A 137 -12.38 -23.55 7.76
CA LEU A 137 -11.12 -23.08 8.34
C LEU A 137 -11.25 -22.82 9.85
N GLY A 138 -12.35 -22.20 10.28
CA GLY A 138 -12.63 -22.02 11.71
C GLY A 138 -12.69 -23.33 12.47
N ARG A 139 -13.30 -24.38 11.90
CA ARG A 139 -13.33 -25.74 12.50
C ARG A 139 -11.94 -26.40 12.52
N VAL A 140 -11.14 -26.21 11.48
CA VAL A 140 -9.78 -26.74 11.41
C VAL A 140 -8.90 -26.13 12.51
N ILE A 141 -9.02 -24.83 12.77
CA ILE A 141 -8.27 -24.15 13.84
C ILE A 141 -8.55 -24.72 15.23
N GLN A 142 -9.75 -25.25 15.47
CA GLN A 142 -10.08 -25.93 16.72
C GLN A 142 -9.28 -27.23 16.92
N LEU A 143 -8.91 -27.88 15.84
CA LEU A 143 -8.19 -29.17 15.84
C LEU A 143 -6.66 -29.02 15.81
N ILE A 144 -6.17 -27.91 15.29
CA ILE A 144 -4.73 -27.64 15.15
C ILE A 144 -4.34 -26.40 15.94
N ARG A 145 -3.05 -26.24 16.23
CA ARG A 145 -2.58 -24.99 16.84
C ARG A 145 -2.74 -23.82 15.87
N PRO A 146 -3.24 -22.68 16.34
CA PRO A 146 -3.27 -21.45 15.54
C PRO A 146 -1.88 -21.12 15.00
N SER A 147 -1.78 -20.81 13.71
CA SER A 147 -0.53 -20.44 13.05
C SER A 147 -0.68 -19.14 12.25
N PRO A 148 0.40 -18.37 12.09
CA PRO A 148 0.35 -17.09 11.36
C PRO A 148 -0.11 -17.24 9.90
N ASP A 149 0.25 -18.32 9.21
CA ASP A 149 -0.14 -18.59 7.82
C ASP A 149 -1.66 -18.83 7.68
N ILE A 150 -2.27 -19.55 8.63
CA ILE A 150 -3.74 -19.72 8.65
C ILE A 150 -4.44 -18.40 8.94
N LYS A 151 -3.87 -17.57 9.83
CA LYS A 151 -4.39 -16.23 10.07
C LYS A 151 -4.40 -15.38 8.80
N ASP A 152 -3.30 -15.36 8.07
CA ASP A 152 -3.18 -14.61 6.82
C ASP A 152 -4.18 -15.12 5.77
N LEU A 153 -4.31 -16.43 5.63
CA LEU A 153 -5.33 -17.04 4.79
C LEU A 153 -6.74 -16.56 5.16
N MET A 154 -7.11 -16.61 6.44
CA MET A 154 -8.46 -16.20 6.87
C MET A 154 -8.73 -14.72 6.64
N ILE A 155 -7.75 -13.86 6.90
CA ILE A 155 -7.92 -12.41 6.73
C ILE A 155 -8.08 -12.06 5.23
N SER A 156 -7.43 -12.78 4.33
CA SER A 156 -7.49 -12.52 2.89
C SER A 156 -8.89 -12.62 2.26
N TYR A 157 -9.82 -13.30 2.92
CA TYR A 157 -11.20 -13.41 2.44
C TYR A 157 -11.92 -12.06 2.35
N GLY A 158 -11.51 -11.06 3.15
CA GLY A 158 -12.09 -9.73 3.10
C GLY A 158 -11.91 -9.07 1.73
N GLU A 159 -10.68 -8.97 1.27
CA GLU A 159 -10.34 -8.40 -0.04
C GLU A 159 -10.82 -9.27 -1.20
N LYS A 160 -10.77 -10.59 -1.02
CA LYS A 160 -11.24 -11.55 -2.03
C LYS A 160 -12.73 -11.35 -2.33
N LEU A 161 -13.55 -11.19 -1.29
CA LEU A 161 -15.00 -11.00 -1.43
C LEU A 161 -15.34 -9.61 -1.99
N SER A 162 -14.78 -8.55 -1.42
CA SER A 162 -15.07 -7.17 -1.83
C SER A 162 -14.66 -6.91 -3.28
N THR A 163 -13.45 -7.35 -3.68
CA THR A 163 -12.93 -7.17 -5.04
C THR A 163 -13.77 -7.92 -6.06
N PHE A 164 -14.21 -9.16 -5.74
CA PHE A 164 -15.08 -9.92 -6.63
C PHE A 164 -16.43 -9.22 -6.84
N ILE A 165 -17.05 -8.74 -5.75
CA ILE A 165 -18.34 -8.01 -5.83
C ILE A 165 -18.16 -6.72 -6.65
N LEU A 166 -17.09 -5.96 -6.42
CA LEU A 166 -16.79 -4.77 -7.22
C LEU A 166 -16.69 -5.11 -8.71
N THR A 167 -15.96 -6.18 -9.05
CA THR A 167 -15.82 -6.63 -10.44
C THR A 167 -17.18 -6.98 -11.07
N GLN A 168 -18.04 -7.72 -10.35
CA GLN A 168 -19.37 -8.06 -10.88
C GLN A 168 -20.26 -6.81 -10.99
N TYR A 169 -20.15 -5.87 -10.06
CA TYR A 169 -20.88 -4.60 -10.13
C TYR A 169 -20.45 -3.78 -11.35
N LEU A 170 -19.16 -3.63 -11.61
CA LEU A 170 -18.66 -2.93 -12.79
C LEU A 170 -19.17 -3.58 -14.09
N ASN A 171 -19.12 -4.91 -14.17
CA ASN A 171 -19.66 -5.66 -15.33
C ASN A 171 -21.17 -5.44 -15.51
N SER A 172 -21.95 -5.36 -14.42
CA SER A 172 -23.40 -5.17 -14.48
C SER A 172 -23.81 -3.80 -15.03
N VAL A 173 -22.90 -2.81 -14.93
CA VAL A 173 -23.12 -1.44 -15.44
C VAL A 173 -22.36 -1.16 -16.74
N GLY A 174 -21.88 -2.19 -17.42
CA GLY A 174 -21.25 -2.09 -18.75
C GLY A 174 -19.76 -1.74 -18.75
N ILE A 175 -19.08 -1.72 -17.59
CA ILE A 175 -17.64 -1.55 -17.50
C ILE A 175 -17.00 -2.94 -17.51
N GLU A 176 -16.46 -3.34 -18.64
CA GLU A 176 -15.81 -4.64 -18.79
C GLU A 176 -14.67 -4.80 -17.79
N SER A 177 -14.81 -5.78 -16.89
CA SER A 177 -13.91 -5.93 -15.75
C SER A 177 -13.56 -7.37 -15.46
N GLN A 178 -12.31 -7.64 -15.10
CA GLN A 178 -11.80 -8.95 -14.71
C GLN A 178 -11.25 -8.96 -13.30
N PHE A 179 -11.71 -9.93 -12.51
CA PHE A 179 -11.15 -10.21 -11.18
C PHE A 179 -9.84 -10.96 -11.31
N VAL A 180 -8.81 -10.51 -10.58
CA VAL A 180 -7.50 -11.17 -10.46
C VAL A 180 -7.08 -11.21 -9.01
N SER A 181 -6.68 -12.38 -8.52
CA SER A 181 -6.10 -12.49 -7.18
C SER A 181 -4.66 -11.97 -7.17
N SER A 182 -4.30 -11.22 -6.15
CA SER A 182 -2.91 -10.77 -5.96
C SER A 182 -1.92 -11.92 -5.76
N THR A 183 -2.38 -13.10 -5.32
CA THR A 183 -1.56 -14.32 -5.25
C THR A 183 -1.02 -14.79 -6.61
N ASP A 184 -1.71 -14.41 -7.70
CA ASP A 184 -1.30 -14.72 -9.07
C ASP A 184 -0.32 -13.69 -9.64
N LEU A 185 -0.02 -12.63 -8.86
CA LEU A 185 0.76 -11.48 -9.31
C LEU A 185 1.97 -11.18 -8.42
N ILE A 186 1.83 -11.34 -7.11
CA ILE A 186 2.79 -10.85 -6.12
C ILE A 186 3.36 -12.03 -5.32
N ILE A 187 4.69 -12.07 -5.28
CA ILE A 187 5.47 -13.04 -4.49
C ILE A 187 6.10 -12.32 -3.30
N THR A 188 6.05 -12.95 -2.14
CA THR A 188 6.64 -12.43 -0.90
C THR A 188 7.59 -13.44 -0.26
N ASP A 189 8.29 -12.98 0.78
CA ASP A 189 8.88 -13.85 1.80
C ASP A 189 7.78 -14.54 2.63
N ASP A 190 8.20 -15.34 3.63
CA ASP A 190 7.34 -16.11 4.53
C ASP A 190 7.14 -15.43 5.90
N ASN A 191 7.39 -14.13 6.00
CA ASN A 191 7.12 -13.35 7.21
C ASN A 191 5.62 -13.05 7.34
N PHE A 192 4.83 -14.07 7.70
CA PHE A 192 3.38 -13.97 7.81
C PHE A 192 2.93 -12.81 8.70
N GLY A 193 1.92 -12.09 8.26
CA GLY A 193 1.37 -10.90 8.93
C GLY A 193 2.04 -9.59 8.54
N ASN A 194 3.26 -9.61 8.01
CA ASN A 194 4.01 -8.43 7.56
C ASN A 194 5.05 -8.82 6.49
N ALA A 195 4.60 -9.54 5.47
CA ALA A 195 5.47 -10.08 4.44
C ALA A 195 6.01 -9.00 3.49
N LEU A 196 7.27 -9.14 3.11
CA LEU A 196 7.93 -8.23 2.18
C LEU A 196 7.87 -8.76 0.74
N PRO A 197 7.59 -7.91 -0.27
CA PRO A 197 7.54 -8.34 -1.65
C PRO A 197 8.92 -8.67 -2.20
N LEU A 198 9.03 -9.80 -2.87
CA LEU A 198 10.19 -10.18 -3.68
C LEU A 198 10.01 -9.55 -5.07
N LEU A 199 10.56 -8.33 -5.24
CA LEU A 199 10.22 -7.47 -6.38
C LEU A 199 10.56 -8.08 -7.74
N GLU A 200 11.68 -8.77 -7.87
CA GLU A 200 12.09 -9.41 -9.13
C GLU A 200 11.15 -10.57 -9.51
N ASP A 201 10.87 -11.47 -8.57
CA ASP A 201 9.93 -12.58 -8.78
C ASP A 201 8.52 -12.05 -9.09
N THR A 202 8.12 -10.99 -8.41
CA THR A 202 6.83 -10.31 -8.61
C THR A 202 6.76 -9.67 -9.99
N GLU A 203 7.80 -8.97 -10.45
CA GLU A 203 7.86 -8.37 -11.79
C GLU A 203 7.67 -9.42 -12.88
N ASN A 204 8.37 -10.56 -12.74
CA ASN A 204 8.26 -11.68 -13.67
C ASN A 204 6.84 -12.28 -13.69
N LEU A 205 6.28 -12.55 -12.52
CA LEU A 205 4.95 -13.16 -12.40
C LEU A 205 3.83 -12.20 -12.87
N THR A 206 3.88 -10.94 -12.45
CA THR A 206 2.92 -9.90 -12.87
C THR A 206 2.99 -9.68 -14.38
N SER A 207 4.18 -9.58 -14.93
CA SER A 207 4.37 -9.42 -16.37
C SER A 207 3.81 -10.60 -17.15
N LYS A 208 4.07 -11.83 -16.71
CA LYS A 208 3.55 -13.03 -17.34
C LYS A 208 2.01 -13.07 -17.36
N ASN A 209 1.37 -12.68 -16.26
CA ASN A 209 -0.07 -12.87 -16.09
C ASN A 209 -0.91 -11.65 -16.52
N LEU A 210 -0.40 -10.43 -16.37
CA LEU A 210 -1.17 -9.22 -16.71
C LEU A 210 -0.83 -8.61 -18.07
N LEU A 211 0.43 -8.69 -18.55
CA LEU A 211 0.79 -8.04 -19.82
C LEU A 211 -0.03 -8.56 -21.02
N PRO A 212 -0.31 -9.87 -21.17
CA PRO A 212 -1.17 -10.34 -22.26
C PRO A 212 -2.55 -9.71 -22.20
N LEU A 213 -3.20 -9.68 -21.04
CA LEU A 213 -4.52 -9.08 -20.83
C LEU A 213 -4.54 -7.59 -21.12
N LEU A 214 -3.57 -6.86 -20.58
CA LEU A 214 -3.45 -5.42 -20.78
C LEU A 214 -3.13 -5.04 -22.24
N LYS A 215 -2.54 -5.92 -23.04
CA LYS A 215 -2.21 -5.68 -24.45
C LYS A 215 -3.37 -6.07 -25.39
N SER A 216 -4.00 -7.22 -25.15
CA SER A 216 -5.09 -7.73 -26.02
C SER A 216 -6.39 -6.95 -25.87
N GLU A 217 -6.72 -6.55 -24.62
CA GLU A 217 -8.00 -5.94 -24.29
C GLU A 217 -7.81 -4.46 -23.90
N PRO A 218 -8.01 -3.51 -24.84
CA PRO A 218 -7.70 -2.10 -24.59
C PRO A 218 -8.57 -1.45 -23.51
N ASN A 219 -9.81 -1.88 -23.36
CA ASN A 219 -10.79 -1.28 -22.45
C ASN A 219 -11.05 -2.09 -21.19
N LEU A 220 -10.37 -3.24 -21.03
CA LEU A 220 -10.56 -4.10 -19.86
C LEU A 220 -10.00 -3.44 -18.60
N THR A 221 -10.83 -3.33 -17.58
CA THR A 221 -10.45 -2.91 -16.23
C THR A 221 -10.06 -4.13 -15.42
N ILE A 222 -8.85 -4.17 -14.88
CA ILE A 222 -8.39 -5.28 -14.03
C ILE A 222 -8.64 -4.93 -12.56
N CYS A 223 -9.46 -5.73 -11.87
CA CYS A 223 -9.71 -5.59 -10.44
C CYS A 223 -8.86 -6.59 -9.67
N VAL A 224 -7.89 -6.09 -8.90
CA VAL A 224 -6.94 -6.89 -8.13
C VAL A 224 -7.25 -6.79 -6.65
N THR A 225 -7.18 -7.91 -5.96
CA THR A 225 -7.25 -7.94 -4.49
C THR A 225 -6.04 -7.25 -3.89
N GLY A 226 -6.25 -6.34 -2.94
CA GLY A 226 -5.16 -5.73 -2.18
C GLY A 226 -4.72 -6.57 -0.99
N PHE A 227 -3.72 -6.08 -0.24
CA PHE A 227 -3.34 -6.50 1.10
C PHE A 227 -2.63 -7.85 1.22
N TYR A 228 -2.94 -8.86 0.42
CA TYR A 228 -2.35 -10.19 0.53
C TYR A 228 -1.61 -10.60 -0.76
N ALA A 229 -0.77 -11.62 -0.65
CA ALA A 229 0.03 -12.15 -1.74
C ALA A 229 0.33 -13.64 -1.47
N SER A 230 1.36 -14.20 -2.10
CA SER A 230 1.75 -15.59 -1.83
C SER A 230 3.25 -15.76 -1.69
N THR A 231 3.67 -16.76 -0.88
CA THR A 231 5.06 -17.18 -0.81
C THR A 231 5.54 -17.77 -2.13
N LYS A 232 6.86 -17.76 -2.35
CA LYS A 232 7.47 -18.26 -3.59
C LYS A 232 7.31 -19.78 -3.78
N LEU A 233 7.59 -20.54 -2.75
CA LEU A 233 7.68 -22.02 -2.84
C LEU A 233 6.32 -22.68 -2.63
N ASP A 234 5.73 -22.50 -1.47
CA ASP A 234 4.55 -23.24 -1.04
C ASP A 234 3.23 -22.60 -1.46
N LYS A 235 3.29 -21.42 -2.09
CA LYS A 235 2.12 -20.64 -2.48
C LYS A 235 1.14 -20.38 -1.34
N LYS A 236 1.65 -20.34 -0.11
CA LYS A 236 0.88 -19.96 1.07
C LYS A 236 0.52 -18.48 1.00
N ILE A 237 -0.68 -18.15 1.43
CA ILE A 237 -1.13 -16.76 1.48
C ILE A 237 -0.39 -16.02 2.60
N THR A 238 0.12 -14.84 2.27
CA THR A 238 0.78 -13.91 3.18
C THR A 238 0.06 -12.59 3.17
N THR A 239 0.06 -11.86 4.27
CA THR A 239 -0.44 -10.48 4.31
C THR A 239 0.72 -9.48 4.38
N LEU A 240 0.55 -8.35 3.66
CA LEU A 240 1.56 -7.30 3.54
C LEU A 240 1.55 -6.32 4.74
N GLY A 241 0.85 -6.67 5.81
CA GLY A 241 0.75 -5.85 7.00
C GLY A 241 -0.10 -4.58 6.83
N ARG A 242 0.04 -3.66 7.78
CA ARG A 242 -0.74 -2.40 7.79
C ARG A 242 -0.43 -1.58 6.52
N GLY A 243 -1.47 -1.09 5.85
CA GLY A 243 -1.31 -0.36 4.57
C GLY A 243 -1.04 -1.28 3.36
N GLY A 244 -1.19 -2.60 3.51
CA GLY A 244 -0.87 -3.59 2.47
C GLY A 244 -1.63 -3.39 1.17
N THR A 245 -2.84 -2.82 1.19
CA THR A 245 -3.57 -2.50 -0.06
C THR A 245 -2.88 -1.34 -0.82
N ASP A 246 -2.38 -0.31 -0.12
CA ASP A 246 -1.58 0.75 -0.73
C ASP A 246 -0.30 0.17 -1.34
N LEU A 247 0.33 -0.75 -0.59
CA LEU A 247 1.55 -1.44 -1.00
C LEU A 247 1.32 -2.30 -2.25
N THR A 248 0.20 -3.03 -2.33
CA THR A 248 -0.19 -3.78 -3.53
C THR A 248 -0.22 -2.89 -4.77
N ALA A 249 -0.80 -1.69 -4.68
CA ALA A 249 -0.85 -0.76 -5.82
C ALA A 249 0.55 -0.29 -6.26
N ALA A 250 1.43 0.05 -5.32
CA ALA A 250 2.81 0.42 -5.61
C ALA A 250 3.59 -0.74 -6.28
N ILE A 251 3.44 -1.97 -5.75
CA ILE A 251 4.09 -3.17 -6.29
C ILE A 251 3.66 -3.44 -7.74
N LEU A 252 2.36 -3.37 -8.04
CA LEU A 252 1.84 -3.63 -9.39
C LEU A 252 2.32 -2.57 -10.38
N ALA A 253 2.31 -1.30 -9.99
CA ALA A 253 2.85 -0.23 -10.82
C ALA A 253 4.35 -0.42 -11.09
N TYR A 254 5.12 -0.80 -10.05
CA TYR A 254 6.54 -1.13 -10.18
C TYR A 254 6.77 -2.29 -11.13
N ALA A 255 6.03 -3.38 -10.99
CA ALA A 255 6.18 -4.57 -11.82
C ALA A 255 5.89 -4.30 -13.31
N LEU A 256 5.05 -3.31 -13.63
CA LEU A 256 4.65 -2.97 -15.00
C LEU A 256 5.37 -1.75 -15.60
N ARG A 257 6.24 -1.06 -14.83
CA ARG A 257 6.93 0.19 -15.22
C ARG A 257 7.76 0.08 -16.49
N ASN A 258 8.29 -1.10 -16.77
CA ASN A 258 9.09 -1.33 -17.97
C ASN A 258 8.26 -1.37 -19.25
N SER A 259 6.97 -1.73 -19.13
CA SER A 259 6.03 -1.87 -20.25
C SER A 259 5.09 -0.69 -20.41
N PHE A 260 4.79 0.04 -19.34
CA PHE A 260 3.86 1.17 -19.34
C PHE A 260 4.44 2.40 -18.65
N ASN A 261 3.89 3.56 -18.97
CA ASN A 261 4.08 4.77 -18.18
C ASN A 261 3.10 4.72 -17.01
N CYS A 262 3.57 4.21 -15.85
CA CYS A 262 2.74 3.93 -14.69
C CYS A 262 2.54 5.16 -13.80
N ARG A 263 1.32 5.29 -13.25
CA ARG A 263 0.95 6.24 -12.19
C ARG A 263 0.10 5.52 -11.16
N VAL A 264 0.24 5.87 -9.88
CA VAL A 264 -0.61 5.34 -8.80
C VAL A 264 -1.50 6.44 -8.23
N ILE A 265 -2.80 6.18 -8.07
CA ILE A 265 -3.72 7.07 -7.36
C ILE A 265 -4.22 6.35 -6.11
N TYR A 266 -3.98 6.97 -4.96
CA TYR A 266 -4.48 6.53 -3.66
C TYR A 266 -5.73 7.33 -3.30
N TRP A 267 -6.90 6.73 -3.47
CA TRP A 267 -8.16 7.32 -3.04
C TRP A 267 -8.33 7.17 -1.54
N LYS A 268 -8.49 8.28 -0.85
CA LYS A 268 -8.54 8.38 0.62
C LYS A 268 -9.72 9.27 1.04
N ASP A 269 -10.01 9.29 2.33
CA ASP A 269 -10.96 10.20 2.97
C ASP A 269 -10.43 11.64 3.15
N VAL A 270 -9.18 11.88 2.73
CA VAL A 270 -8.49 13.18 2.80
C VAL A 270 -8.08 13.64 1.40
N LYS A 271 -7.96 14.96 1.20
CA LYS A 271 -7.53 15.55 -0.08
C LYS A 271 -6.07 15.28 -0.43
N GLY A 272 -5.23 15.06 0.58
CA GLY A 272 -3.79 14.85 0.40
C GLY A 272 -3.04 15.06 1.71
N LEU A 273 -1.74 15.33 1.60
CA LEU A 273 -0.87 15.64 2.73
C LEU A 273 -0.98 17.11 3.10
N LEU A 274 -1.10 17.39 4.38
CA LEU A 274 -1.13 18.74 4.92
C LEU A 274 0.26 19.12 5.44
N ASN A 275 0.55 20.42 5.46
CA ASN A 275 1.82 20.95 5.97
C ASN A 275 1.95 20.89 7.50
N ALA A 276 0.89 20.57 8.22
CA ALA A 276 0.91 20.26 9.66
C ALA A 276 -0.32 19.42 10.06
N ASP A 277 -0.28 18.81 11.25
CA ASP A 277 -1.42 18.08 11.79
C ASP A 277 -2.56 19.04 12.15
N PRO A 278 -3.76 18.92 11.54
CA PRO A 278 -4.89 19.80 11.79
C PRO A 278 -5.44 19.71 13.22
N ARG A 279 -5.08 18.67 13.98
CA ARG A 279 -5.46 18.54 15.40
C ARG A 279 -4.63 19.44 16.31
N VAL A 280 -3.47 19.91 15.83
CA VAL A 280 -2.52 20.73 16.60
C VAL A 280 -2.40 22.14 16.04
N ALA A 281 -2.43 22.28 14.72
CA ALA A 281 -2.28 23.55 14.04
C ALA A 281 -3.63 24.08 13.56
N ASN A 282 -4.02 25.28 14.00
CA ASN A 282 -5.29 25.91 13.62
C ASN A 282 -5.40 26.28 12.14
N LYS A 283 -4.28 26.41 11.44
CA LYS A 283 -4.21 26.73 10.00
C LYS A 283 -3.27 25.75 9.32
N THR A 284 -3.85 24.88 8.52
CA THR A 284 -3.10 23.93 7.69
C THR A 284 -3.38 24.19 6.22
N SER A 285 -2.42 23.89 5.37
CA SER A 285 -2.55 23.99 3.92
C SER A 285 -2.15 22.67 3.25
N LEU A 286 -2.78 22.39 2.11
CA LEU A 286 -2.47 21.22 1.32
C LEU A 286 -1.09 21.38 0.66
N LEU A 287 -0.28 20.32 0.75
CA LEU A 287 0.97 20.19 0.02
C LEU A 287 0.64 19.66 -1.39
N LYS A 288 0.54 20.54 -2.38
CA LYS A 288 0.12 20.15 -3.73
C LYS A 288 1.14 19.23 -4.41
N GLN A 289 2.43 19.44 -4.15
CA GLN A 289 3.49 18.61 -4.68
C GLN A 289 4.63 18.48 -3.67
N ILE A 290 5.10 17.24 -3.52
CA ILE A 290 6.24 16.90 -2.65
C ILE A 290 7.11 15.83 -3.31
N SER A 291 8.36 15.76 -2.89
CA SER A 291 9.27 14.69 -3.30
C SER A 291 9.02 13.41 -2.49
N TYR A 292 9.52 12.25 -2.98
CA TYR A 292 9.46 10.99 -2.23
C TYR A 292 10.16 11.10 -0.87
N ILE A 293 11.29 11.82 -0.81
CA ILE A 293 12.05 12.00 0.44
C ILE A 293 11.21 12.73 1.46
N GLU A 294 10.61 13.87 1.08
CA GLU A 294 9.72 14.65 1.96
C GLU A 294 8.49 13.84 2.40
N ALA A 295 7.90 13.08 1.46
CA ALA A 295 6.74 12.24 1.76
C ALA A 295 7.08 11.11 2.75
N LYS A 296 8.27 10.50 2.63
CA LYS A 296 8.75 9.47 3.57
C LYS A 296 8.95 10.04 4.97
N GLU A 297 9.57 11.19 5.10
CA GLU A 297 9.73 11.87 6.39
C GLU A 297 8.38 12.16 7.05
N LEU A 298 7.41 12.70 6.28
CA LEU A 298 6.06 12.95 6.78
C LEU A 298 5.34 11.64 7.19
N ALA A 299 5.47 10.59 6.40
CA ALA A 299 4.85 9.30 6.67
C ALA A 299 5.46 8.61 7.90
N PHE A 300 6.77 8.73 8.10
CA PHE A 300 7.48 8.13 9.22
C PHE A 300 7.12 8.83 10.55
N PHE A 301 7.10 10.16 10.56
CA PHE A 301 6.94 10.95 11.77
C PHE A 301 5.50 11.33 12.13
N GLY A 302 4.46 10.88 11.44
CA GLY A 302 3.12 11.14 11.97
C GLY A 302 1.93 11.06 11.04
N THR A 303 2.10 11.23 9.74
CA THR A 303 0.98 11.11 8.82
C THR A 303 0.77 9.66 8.43
N LYS A 304 -0.22 8.98 9.03
CA LYS A 304 -0.58 7.60 8.68
C LYS A 304 -1.32 7.50 7.32
N ILE A 305 -1.02 8.40 6.37
CA ILE A 305 -1.73 8.48 5.10
C ILE A 305 -1.25 7.43 4.12
N LEU A 306 0.08 7.21 4.02
CA LEU A 306 0.69 6.16 3.21
C LEU A 306 1.72 5.38 4.02
N HIS A 307 1.88 4.10 3.68
CA HIS A 307 2.95 3.30 4.25
C HIS A 307 4.31 3.69 3.64
N PRO A 308 5.39 3.89 4.41
CA PRO A 308 6.71 4.28 3.89
C PRO A 308 7.21 3.38 2.74
N LEU A 309 7.03 2.06 2.86
CA LEU A 309 7.44 1.10 1.82
C LEU A 309 6.76 1.34 0.46
N CYS A 310 5.54 1.90 0.44
CA CYS A 310 4.89 2.29 -0.83
C CYS A 310 5.69 3.38 -1.54
N LEU A 311 6.19 4.35 -0.75
CA LEU A 311 6.98 5.46 -1.25
C LEU A 311 8.35 4.99 -1.74
N ASP A 312 8.99 4.04 -1.03
CA ASP A 312 10.26 3.45 -1.45
C ASP A 312 10.12 2.71 -2.79
N ILE A 313 9.06 1.94 -2.97
CA ILE A 313 8.81 1.20 -4.21
C ILE A 313 8.49 2.17 -5.36
N ASN A 314 7.66 3.19 -5.12
CA ASN A 314 7.34 4.20 -6.12
C ASN A 314 8.58 5.01 -6.52
N GLU A 315 9.42 5.41 -5.56
CA GLU A 315 10.69 6.09 -5.83
C GLU A 315 11.63 5.22 -6.66
N LYS A 316 11.82 3.95 -6.25
CA LYS A 316 12.66 2.98 -6.98
C LYS A 316 12.19 2.79 -8.43
N GLY A 317 10.90 2.83 -8.67
CA GLY A 317 10.29 2.72 -10.00
C GLY A 317 10.17 4.06 -10.74
N ASN A 318 10.51 5.19 -10.11
CA ASN A 318 10.21 6.53 -10.59
C ASN A 318 8.75 6.71 -11.02
N ILE A 319 7.82 6.23 -10.17
CA ILE A 319 6.39 6.17 -10.45
C ILE A 319 5.67 7.32 -9.74
N PRO A 320 5.20 8.34 -10.44
CA PRO A 320 4.43 9.40 -9.82
C PRO A 320 3.18 8.84 -9.14
N SER A 321 2.88 9.35 -7.96
CA SER A 321 1.69 8.96 -7.23
C SER A 321 0.90 10.16 -6.73
N GLU A 322 -0.40 9.97 -6.56
CA GLU A 322 -1.32 11.01 -6.13
C GLU A 322 -2.13 10.52 -4.95
N ILE A 323 -2.39 11.41 -4.00
CA ILE A 323 -3.36 11.20 -2.93
C ILE A 323 -4.54 12.11 -3.22
N ARG A 324 -5.72 11.51 -3.47
CA ARG A 324 -6.94 12.22 -3.84
C ARG A 324 -8.09 11.92 -2.90
N SER A 325 -8.97 12.91 -2.73
CA SER A 325 -10.19 12.75 -1.94
C SER A 325 -11.20 11.85 -2.66
N PHE A 326 -11.60 10.77 -1.99
CA PHE A 326 -12.69 9.93 -2.44
C PHE A 326 -14.05 10.65 -2.39
N ASN A 327 -14.22 11.55 -1.42
CA ASN A 327 -15.47 12.30 -1.24
C ASN A 327 -15.63 13.46 -2.25
N GLU A 328 -14.50 13.97 -2.77
CA GLU A 328 -14.47 15.06 -3.74
C GLU A 328 -13.58 14.65 -4.94
N PRO A 329 -13.97 13.64 -5.75
CA PRO A 329 -13.10 13.07 -6.77
C PRO A 329 -12.77 14.03 -7.91
N ASP A 330 -13.64 14.97 -8.18
CA ASP A 330 -13.49 15.98 -9.24
C ASP A 330 -12.68 17.21 -8.76
N SER A 331 -12.20 17.20 -7.49
CA SER A 331 -11.41 18.31 -6.93
C SER A 331 -10.01 18.34 -7.57
N GLU A 332 -9.58 19.56 -7.93
CA GLU A 332 -8.19 19.82 -8.36
C GLU A 332 -7.21 19.93 -7.18
N GLU A 333 -7.72 19.85 -5.94
CA GLU A 333 -6.93 19.86 -4.72
C GLU A 333 -6.52 18.45 -4.33
N PHE A 334 -5.28 18.07 -4.62
CA PHE A 334 -4.67 16.78 -4.24
C PHE A 334 -3.16 16.93 -4.07
N THR A 335 -2.52 15.93 -3.48
CA THR A 335 -1.07 15.88 -3.35
C THR A 335 -0.47 14.97 -4.42
N THR A 336 0.46 15.50 -5.20
CA THR A 336 1.30 14.72 -6.12
C THR A 336 2.66 14.45 -5.47
N ILE A 337 3.13 13.19 -5.56
CA ILE A 337 4.42 12.74 -5.04
C ILE A 337 5.27 12.30 -6.24
N THR A 338 6.43 12.93 -6.40
CA THR A 338 7.33 12.67 -7.53
C THR A 338 8.80 12.66 -7.08
N LYS A 339 9.70 12.40 -8.00
CA LYS A 339 11.15 12.50 -7.72
C LYS A 339 11.64 13.95 -7.65
N GLU A 340 10.92 14.87 -8.26
CA GLU A 340 11.32 16.25 -8.35
C GLU A 340 11.18 16.97 -7.01
N ILE A 341 12.25 17.64 -6.58
CA ILE A 341 12.22 18.52 -5.40
C ILE A 341 11.83 19.90 -5.91
N ILE A 342 10.64 20.36 -5.50
CA ILE A 342 10.24 21.73 -5.75
C ILE A 342 10.85 22.61 -4.67
N GLN A 343 11.62 23.59 -5.10
CA GLN A 343 12.08 24.66 -4.22
C GLN A 343 10.84 25.50 -3.85
N ASP A 344 10.43 25.42 -2.59
CA ASP A 344 9.45 26.32 -2.01
C ASP A 344 10.20 27.57 -1.51
N GLU A 345 9.61 28.75 -1.68
CA GLU A 345 10.13 29.98 -1.10
C GLU A 345 10.07 29.98 0.45
N LYS A 346 9.29 29.05 1.00
CA LYS A 346 9.17 28.86 2.45
C LYS A 346 10.35 28.11 3.03
N VAL A 347 10.94 28.64 4.09
CA VAL A 347 12.03 28.00 4.84
C VAL A 347 11.59 26.65 5.45
N ILE A 348 10.31 26.56 5.89
CA ILE A 348 9.72 25.35 6.45
C ILE A 348 8.52 24.98 5.58
N LYS A 349 8.59 23.81 4.94
CA LYS A 349 7.53 23.30 4.06
C LYS A 349 6.42 22.59 4.84
N ALA A 350 6.80 21.76 5.82
CA ALA A 350 5.86 21.05 6.67
C ALA A 350 6.47 20.74 8.05
N ILE A 351 5.60 20.49 9.02
CA ILE A 351 5.96 20.06 10.38
C ILE A 351 5.11 18.84 10.71
N THR A 352 5.76 17.79 11.20
CA THR A 352 5.09 16.60 11.71
C THR A 352 5.48 16.33 13.15
N SER A 353 4.66 15.55 13.86
CA SER A 353 4.89 15.20 15.25
C SER A 353 4.54 13.74 15.52
N ILE A 354 5.31 13.11 16.39
CA ILE A 354 5.01 11.77 16.89
C ILE A 354 4.29 11.92 18.23
N TYR A 355 3.12 11.30 18.31
CA TYR A 355 2.39 11.17 19.58
C TYR A 355 2.76 9.84 20.25
N LYS A 356 2.74 9.82 21.58
CA LYS A 356 3.02 8.64 22.37
C LYS A 356 4.44 8.09 22.18
N LEU A 357 5.42 8.96 22.31
CA LEU A 357 6.83 8.62 22.34
C LEU A 357 7.32 8.61 23.78
N SER A 358 8.08 7.57 24.15
CA SER A 358 8.85 7.54 25.40
C SER A 358 10.32 7.80 25.09
N MET A 359 10.92 8.73 25.84
CA MET A 359 12.35 8.98 25.80
C MET A 359 13.04 8.19 26.91
N VAL A 360 14.04 7.44 26.55
CA VAL A 360 14.90 6.69 27.50
C VAL A 360 16.31 7.25 27.39
N THR A 361 16.88 7.64 28.53
CA THR A 361 18.28 8.09 28.60
C THR A 361 19.04 7.16 29.50
N ILE A 362 20.08 6.53 28.97
CA ILE A 362 21.04 5.75 29.75
C ILE A 362 22.20 6.66 30.09
N ILE A 363 22.50 6.80 31.38
CA ILE A 363 23.57 7.64 31.91
C ILE A 363 24.53 6.71 32.63
N GLY A 364 25.82 6.84 32.37
CA GLY A 364 26.87 6.11 33.06
C GLY A 364 27.92 7.05 33.65
N ASP A 365 28.01 7.10 34.95
CA ASP A 365 29.02 7.93 35.65
C ASP A 365 30.47 7.51 35.35
N THR A 366 30.66 6.31 34.81
CA THR A 366 31.95 5.72 34.45
C THR A 366 31.95 5.15 33.05
N MET A 367 31.14 5.72 32.13
CA MET A 367 31.28 5.38 30.70
C MET A 367 32.64 5.92 30.20
N VAL A 368 33.71 5.27 30.64
CA VAL A 368 34.94 5.26 29.85
C VAL A 368 34.55 4.75 28.47
N PRO A 369 35.04 5.33 27.38
CA PRO A 369 34.71 4.87 26.03
C PRO A 369 35.15 3.40 25.88
N LEU A 370 34.22 2.50 26.24
CA LEU A 370 34.40 1.06 26.06
C LEU A 370 33.78 0.71 24.70
N PRO A 371 34.61 0.28 23.74
CA PRO A 371 34.11 -0.18 22.47
C PRO A 371 33.03 -1.24 22.64
N GLY A 372 31.88 -1.08 21.96
CA GLY A 372 30.81 -2.05 21.98
C GLY A 372 29.65 -1.79 22.96
N THR A 373 29.68 -0.73 23.78
CA THR A 373 28.58 -0.40 24.70
C THR A 373 27.27 -0.15 23.95
N ALA A 374 27.26 0.66 22.89
CA ALA A 374 26.12 0.91 22.06
C ALA A 374 25.64 -0.38 21.37
N SER A 375 26.54 -1.23 20.90
CA SER A 375 26.20 -2.52 20.30
C SER A 375 25.43 -3.42 21.26
N LYS A 376 25.89 -3.55 22.51
CA LYS A 376 25.20 -4.35 23.54
C LYS A 376 23.79 -3.83 23.82
N LEU A 377 23.66 -2.51 23.97
CA LEU A 377 22.36 -1.87 24.19
C LEU A 377 21.40 -2.13 23.05
N PHE A 378 21.81 -1.87 21.82
CA PHE A 378 20.92 -2.02 20.67
C PHE A 378 20.63 -3.47 20.32
N SER A 379 21.56 -4.39 20.56
CA SER A 379 21.27 -5.83 20.46
C SER A 379 20.21 -6.25 21.48
N LEU A 380 20.33 -5.82 22.74
CA LEU A 380 19.34 -6.13 23.78
C LEU A 380 17.93 -5.63 23.39
N LEU A 381 17.82 -4.41 22.85
CA LEU A 381 16.55 -3.86 22.40
C LEU A 381 16.01 -4.63 21.19
N GLY A 382 16.86 -4.97 20.23
CA GLY A 382 16.49 -5.75 19.05
C GLY A 382 16.01 -7.15 19.39
N ASP A 383 16.73 -7.88 20.24
CA ASP A 383 16.39 -9.23 20.71
C ASP A 383 15.02 -9.25 21.43
N ASN A 384 14.65 -8.12 22.01
CA ASN A 384 13.36 -7.93 22.65
C ASN A 384 12.30 -7.28 21.73
N ASN A 385 12.53 -7.17 20.41
CA ASN A 385 11.62 -6.56 19.45
C ASN A 385 11.18 -5.14 19.86
N VAL A 386 12.10 -4.32 20.34
CA VAL A 386 11.87 -2.89 20.63
C VAL A 386 12.36 -2.07 19.45
N ASN A 387 11.45 -1.34 18.80
CA ASN A 387 11.80 -0.46 17.71
C ASN A 387 12.30 0.88 18.21
N LEU A 388 13.42 1.37 17.63
CA LEU A 388 14.00 2.68 17.93
C LEU A 388 13.48 3.71 16.91
N VAL A 389 12.90 4.80 17.41
CA VAL A 389 12.37 5.89 16.58
C VAL A 389 13.46 6.91 16.24
N PHE A 390 14.29 7.24 17.22
CA PHE A 390 15.49 8.07 17.03
C PHE A 390 16.54 7.73 18.07
N ILE A 391 17.79 8.10 17.80
CA ILE A 391 18.94 7.93 18.68
C ILE A 391 19.69 9.26 18.74
N SER A 392 20.08 9.68 19.94
CA SER A 392 20.95 10.83 20.17
C SER A 392 22.00 10.45 21.21
N GLN A 393 23.25 10.72 20.93
CA GLN A 393 24.38 10.51 21.84
C GLN A 393 25.10 11.82 22.03
N SER A 394 25.47 12.12 23.28
CA SER A 394 26.28 13.31 23.57
C SER A 394 27.73 13.11 23.12
N SER A 395 28.40 14.19 22.75
CA SER A 395 29.82 14.17 22.37
C SER A 395 30.74 13.74 23.51
N SER A 396 30.28 13.80 24.76
CA SER A 396 31.01 13.31 25.94
C SER A 396 30.90 11.80 26.15
N GLU A 397 30.10 11.09 25.31
CA GLU A 397 29.82 9.65 25.40
C GLU A 397 29.22 9.19 26.74
N ASN A 398 28.86 10.12 27.63
CA ASN A 398 28.36 9.81 28.97
C ASN A 398 26.88 9.43 28.98
N ASN A 399 26.15 9.65 27.89
CA ASN A 399 24.76 9.28 27.79
C ASN A 399 24.37 8.89 26.37
N ILE A 400 23.40 7.98 26.27
CA ILE A 400 22.71 7.62 25.06
C ILE A 400 21.21 7.82 25.30
N THR A 401 20.59 8.69 24.52
CA THR A 401 19.15 8.93 24.55
C THR A 401 18.53 8.32 23.31
N PHE A 402 17.43 7.60 23.45
CA PHE A 402 16.68 7.07 22.32
C PHE A 402 15.18 7.17 22.57
N GLY A 403 14.43 7.26 21.47
CA GLY A 403 12.98 7.27 21.47
C GLY A 403 12.41 5.90 21.11
N ILE A 404 11.40 5.46 21.84
CA ILE A 404 10.65 4.22 21.62
C ILE A 404 9.16 4.51 21.63
N ASP A 405 8.34 3.60 21.07
CA ASP A 405 6.89 3.69 21.24
C ASP A 405 6.54 3.65 22.74
N PHE A 406 5.54 4.42 23.13
CA PHE A 406 5.06 4.48 24.52
C PHE A 406 4.62 3.11 25.04
N GLU A 407 4.09 2.25 24.18
CA GLU A 407 3.64 0.90 24.53
C GLU A 407 4.82 -0.01 24.96
N ASP A 408 6.01 0.22 24.42
CA ASP A 408 7.23 -0.52 24.77
C ASP A 408 7.92 -0.01 26.03
N SER A 409 7.48 1.13 26.60
CA SER A 409 8.14 1.78 27.75
C SER A 409 8.25 0.86 28.98
N LYS A 410 7.18 0.12 29.29
CA LYS A 410 7.18 -0.84 30.39
C LYS A 410 8.18 -1.98 30.15
N LYS A 411 8.24 -2.50 28.92
CA LYS A 411 9.13 -3.59 28.54
C LYS A 411 10.59 -3.16 28.70
N VAL A 412 10.93 -1.97 28.20
CA VAL A 412 12.30 -1.42 28.29
C VAL A 412 12.70 -1.10 29.73
N SER A 413 11.76 -0.75 30.61
CA SER A 413 12.06 -0.52 32.02
C SER A 413 12.45 -1.79 32.83
N PHE A 414 12.21 -2.98 32.26
CA PHE A 414 12.60 -4.28 32.84
C PHE A 414 13.86 -4.88 32.20
N LEU A 415 14.38 -4.29 31.11
CA LEU A 415 15.63 -4.70 30.45
C LEU A 415 16.85 -4.04 31.07
#